data_d58160e75faad1d38918ab29f40b939e
#
_entry.id   d58160e75faad1d38918ab29f40b939e
#
_cell.length_a   1.000
_cell.length_b   1.000
_cell.length_c   1.000
_cell.angle_alpha   90.00
_cell.angle_beta   90.00
_cell.angle_gamma   90.00
#
_symmetry.space_group_name_H-M   'P 1'
#
loop_
_entity.id
_entity.type
_entity.pdbx_description
1 polymer ?
#
loop_
_entity_poly.entity_id
_entity_poly.type
_entity_poly.pdbx_seq_one_letter_code
_entity_poly.pdbx_strand_id
1 'polypeptide(L)'
;MAGVQPAVTLRPMTAEHAEGVLAVFAEGIATGHATFESAAPAWADFDASHLPEHRFVALDATSDASPDAPAGPVLGWVAASPVSRRAVYAGVVEASLYVGAAARGRGVGRALMDALLASAEAGGLWTVQSTVFPENAGSLALHAAAGFRVVGRRERIARMTHGPLAGEWRDVVLLERRL
;
A
#
# COMPACT_ATOMS: atom_id res chain seq x y z
N MET A 1 -3.90 -18.04 -27.75
CA MET A 1 -2.59 -18.00 -27.07
C MET A 1 -2.81 -17.33 -25.72
N ALA A 2 -2.90 -18.11 -24.64
CA ALA A 2 -2.98 -17.57 -23.29
C ALA A 2 -1.60 -16.97 -22.98
N GLY A 3 -1.55 -15.63 -22.86
CA GLY A 3 -0.33 -14.93 -22.44
C GLY A 3 0.04 -15.41 -21.04
N VAL A 4 1.26 -15.93 -20.89
CA VAL A 4 1.84 -16.21 -19.57
C VAL A 4 1.86 -14.88 -18.82
N GLN A 5 0.96 -14.72 -17.85
CA GLN A 5 1.07 -13.57 -16.94
C GLN A 5 2.38 -13.77 -16.17
N PRO A 6 3.28 -12.77 -16.19
CA PRO A 6 4.51 -12.88 -15.42
C PRO A 6 4.16 -13.12 -13.96
N ALA A 7 4.73 -14.18 -13.40
CA ALA A 7 4.47 -14.58 -12.03
C ALA A 7 4.95 -13.46 -11.08
N VAL A 8 4.14 -13.14 -10.09
CA VAL A 8 4.45 -12.15 -9.04
C VAL A 8 4.93 -12.91 -7.81
N THR A 9 6.08 -12.54 -7.28
CA THR A 9 6.60 -13.09 -6.03
C THR A 9 6.42 -12.08 -4.91
N LEU A 10 5.80 -12.50 -3.80
CA LEU A 10 5.70 -11.69 -2.59
C LEU A 10 6.86 -11.99 -1.64
N ARG A 11 7.44 -10.94 -1.06
CA ARG A 11 8.50 -11.01 -0.05
C ARG A 11 8.21 -10.04 1.10
N PRO A 12 8.65 -10.36 2.34
CA PRO A 12 8.73 -9.34 3.39
C PRO A 12 9.58 -8.16 2.90
N MET A 13 9.13 -6.95 3.21
CA MET A 13 9.83 -5.72 2.81
C MET A 13 11.04 -5.49 3.72
N THR A 14 12.21 -5.30 3.12
CA THR A 14 13.49 -5.00 3.79
C THR A 14 14.14 -3.76 3.17
N ALA A 15 15.24 -3.29 3.77
CA ALA A 15 16.02 -2.17 3.23
C ALA A 15 16.57 -2.42 1.81
N GLU A 16 16.75 -3.68 1.41
CA GLU A 16 17.18 -4.03 0.05
C GLU A 16 16.16 -3.60 -1.02
N HIS A 17 14.90 -3.47 -0.64
CA HIS A 17 13.81 -3.04 -1.52
C HIS A 17 13.59 -1.51 -1.53
N ALA A 18 14.38 -0.75 -0.73
CA ALA A 18 14.13 0.66 -0.45
C ALA A 18 13.97 1.51 -1.72
N GLU A 19 14.90 1.39 -2.67
CA GLU A 19 14.87 2.17 -3.91
C GLU A 19 13.58 1.91 -4.70
N GLY A 20 13.21 0.63 -4.91
CA GLY A 20 12.01 0.26 -5.65
C GLY A 20 10.71 0.66 -4.94
N VAL A 21 10.65 0.52 -3.60
CA VAL A 21 9.52 0.94 -2.78
C VAL A 21 9.28 2.44 -2.90
N LEU A 22 10.35 3.24 -2.73
CA LEU A 22 10.27 4.70 -2.82
C LEU A 22 9.97 5.18 -4.24
N ALA A 23 10.47 4.48 -5.27
CA ALA A 23 10.13 4.78 -6.67
C ALA A 23 8.63 4.57 -6.94
N VAL A 24 8.05 3.44 -6.54
CA VAL A 24 6.61 3.17 -6.67
C VAL A 24 5.79 4.18 -5.86
N PHE A 25 6.26 4.60 -4.68
CA PHE A 25 5.61 5.63 -3.91
C PHE A 25 5.60 6.98 -4.64
N ALA A 26 6.75 7.38 -5.20
CA ALA A 26 6.88 8.62 -6.00
C ALA A 26 5.95 8.63 -7.23
N GLU A 27 5.80 7.48 -7.92
CA GLU A 27 4.79 7.34 -9.00
C GLU A 27 3.37 7.62 -8.49
N GLY A 28 3.01 7.09 -7.32
CA GLY A 28 1.71 7.34 -6.70
C GLY A 28 1.50 8.83 -6.37
N ILE A 29 2.49 9.47 -5.77
CA ILE A 29 2.49 10.91 -5.45
C ILE A 29 2.27 11.74 -6.72
N ALA A 30 2.98 11.41 -7.79
CA ALA A 30 2.90 12.14 -9.07
C ALA A 30 1.49 12.13 -9.69
N THR A 31 0.65 11.15 -9.37
CA THR A 31 -0.74 11.11 -9.85
C THR A 31 -1.62 12.22 -9.26
N GLY A 32 -1.28 12.74 -8.07
CA GLY A 32 -2.15 13.63 -7.29
C GLY A 32 -3.41 12.97 -6.69
N HIS A 33 -3.56 11.65 -6.87
CA HIS A 33 -4.77 10.91 -6.46
C HIS A 33 -4.49 9.72 -5.52
N ALA A 34 -3.27 9.62 -4.96
CA ALA A 34 -2.91 8.50 -4.09
C ALA A 34 -2.61 8.91 -2.65
N THR A 35 -2.12 10.13 -2.41
CA THR A 35 -1.67 10.57 -1.08
C THR A 35 -1.64 12.11 -1.00
N PHE A 36 -1.61 12.63 0.23
CA PHE A 36 -1.31 14.03 0.53
C PHE A 36 0.20 14.32 0.60
N GLU A 37 1.05 13.29 0.62
CA GLU A 37 2.50 13.45 0.62
C GLU A 37 2.97 14.11 -0.67
N SER A 38 3.86 15.10 -0.55
CA SER A 38 4.41 15.85 -1.69
C SER A 38 5.68 15.25 -2.27
N ALA A 39 6.36 14.41 -1.51
CA ALA A 39 7.56 13.70 -1.91
C ALA A 39 7.68 12.37 -1.15
N ALA A 40 8.33 11.37 -1.75
CA ALA A 40 8.68 10.16 -1.04
C ALA A 40 9.67 10.51 0.10
N PRO A 41 9.50 9.94 1.31
CA PRO A 41 10.40 10.20 2.44
C PRO A 41 11.77 9.55 2.21
N ALA A 42 12.74 9.85 3.07
CA ALA A 42 13.93 9.03 3.20
C ALA A 42 13.56 7.62 3.70
N TRP A 43 14.33 6.60 3.31
CA TRP A 43 14.03 5.22 3.75
C TRP A 43 13.97 5.06 5.27
N ALA A 44 14.85 5.74 6.00
CA ALA A 44 14.86 5.66 7.47
C ALA A 44 13.55 6.15 8.10
N ASP A 45 12.94 7.20 7.53
CA ASP A 45 11.66 7.75 8.01
C ASP A 45 10.51 6.82 7.63
N PHE A 46 10.54 6.25 6.42
CA PHE A 46 9.60 5.24 5.98
C PHE A 46 9.65 4.00 6.89
N ASP A 47 10.85 3.48 7.14
CA ASP A 47 11.10 2.31 7.98
C ASP A 47 10.60 2.52 9.41
N ALA A 48 10.90 3.66 10.00
CA ALA A 48 10.50 4.03 11.36
C ALA A 48 8.98 4.24 11.53
N SER A 49 8.26 4.56 10.45
CA SER A 49 6.82 4.84 10.50
C SER A 49 5.93 3.61 10.28
N HIS A 50 6.50 2.49 9.81
CA HIS A 50 5.76 1.28 9.50
C HIS A 50 6.18 0.09 10.36
N LEU A 51 5.23 -0.81 10.63
CA LEU A 51 5.48 -2.03 11.39
C LEU A 51 6.33 -3.00 10.57
N PRO A 52 7.45 -3.52 11.11
CA PRO A 52 8.36 -4.37 10.35
C PRO A 52 7.77 -5.73 9.95
N GLU A 53 6.83 -6.26 10.76
CA GLU A 53 6.22 -7.58 10.53
C GLU A 53 5.10 -7.55 9.49
N HIS A 54 4.47 -6.38 9.27
CA HIS A 54 3.26 -6.25 8.45
C HIS A 54 3.53 -5.35 7.24
N ARG A 55 4.57 -5.70 6.47
CA ARG A 55 4.95 -5.01 5.23
C ARG A 55 5.54 -5.96 4.21
N PHE A 56 5.08 -5.83 2.95
CA PHE A 56 5.44 -6.74 1.86
C PHE A 56 5.71 -5.98 0.57
N VAL A 57 6.56 -6.56 -0.26
CA VAL A 57 6.78 -6.13 -1.65
C VAL A 57 6.33 -7.23 -2.61
N ALA A 58 5.84 -6.81 -3.76
CA ALA A 58 5.60 -7.66 -4.91
C ALA A 58 6.72 -7.43 -5.92
N LEU A 59 7.41 -8.49 -6.29
CA LEU A 59 8.54 -8.48 -7.22
C LEU A 59 8.14 -9.14 -8.54
N ASP A 60 8.69 -8.68 -9.65
CA ASP A 60 8.55 -9.38 -10.91
C ASP A 60 9.36 -10.69 -10.82
N ALA A 61 8.68 -11.83 -10.94
CA ALA A 61 9.36 -13.11 -11.02
C ALA A 61 9.95 -13.21 -12.41
N THR A 62 11.25 -12.89 -12.52
CA THR A 62 12.02 -13.26 -13.70
C THR A 62 12.09 -14.79 -13.80
N SER A 63 12.01 -15.32 -15.02
CA SER A 63 11.94 -16.76 -15.32
C SER A 63 13.11 -17.62 -14.80
N ASP A 64 14.13 -17.01 -14.24
CA ASP A 64 15.30 -17.65 -13.65
C ASP A 64 15.33 -17.42 -12.13
N ALA A 65 14.38 -18.02 -11.43
CA ALA A 65 14.33 -17.99 -9.96
C ALA A 65 15.37 -18.96 -9.37
N SER A 66 16.66 -18.64 -9.52
CA SER A 66 17.69 -19.13 -8.60
C SER A 66 17.48 -18.44 -7.25
N PRO A 67 17.61 -19.14 -6.11
CA PRO A 67 17.53 -18.51 -4.78
C PRO A 67 18.52 -17.35 -4.58
N ASP A 68 19.61 -17.34 -5.36
CA ASP A 68 20.67 -16.33 -5.32
C ASP A 68 20.56 -15.26 -6.43
N ALA A 69 19.51 -15.30 -7.25
CA ALA A 69 19.31 -14.26 -8.26
C ALA A 69 18.88 -12.94 -7.60
N PRO A 70 19.39 -11.78 -8.08
CA PRO A 70 18.93 -10.49 -7.58
C PRO A 70 17.41 -10.40 -7.72
N ALA A 71 16.76 -9.89 -6.68
CA ALA A 71 15.32 -9.70 -6.68
C ALA A 71 14.91 -8.84 -7.89
N GLY A 72 13.88 -9.27 -8.61
CA GLY A 72 13.33 -8.49 -9.73
C GLY A 72 12.81 -7.13 -9.28
N PRO A 73 12.45 -6.23 -10.21
CA PRO A 73 11.97 -4.89 -9.88
C PRO A 73 10.71 -4.96 -8.98
N VAL A 74 10.60 -4.00 -8.07
CA VAL A 74 9.42 -3.84 -7.20
C VAL A 74 8.24 -3.38 -8.05
N LEU A 75 7.20 -4.20 -8.10
CA LEU A 75 5.95 -3.93 -8.81
C LEU A 75 4.94 -3.17 -7.95
N GLY A 76 5.06 -3.29 -6.65
CA GLY A 76 4.18 -2.68 -5.68
C GLY A 76 4.57 -3.07 -4.27
N TRP A 77 3.95 -2.41 -3.30
CA TRP A 77 4.18 -2.67 -1.89
C TRP A 77 2.93 -2.41 -1.04
N VAL A 78 2.89 -3.01 0.12
CA VAL A 78 1.92 -2.76 1.18
C VAL A 78 2.65 -2.68 2.51
N ALA A 79 2.23 -1.77 3.38
CA ALA A 79 2.78 -1.66 4.73
C ALA A 79 1.70 -1.19 5.70
N ALA A 80 1.77 -1.65 6.96
CA ALA A 80 0.92 -1.21 8.04
C ALA A 80 1.65 -0.22 8.95
N SER A 81 0.95 0.81 9.37
CA SER A 81 1.39 1.74 10.40
C SER A 81 0.42 1.78 11.58
N PRO A 82 0.88 2.02 12.83
CA PRO A 82 0.01 2.13 13.97
C PRO A 82 -0.85 3.40 13.87
N VAL A 83 -2.15 3.30 14.15
CA VAL A 83 -3.07 4.46 14.12
C VAL A 83 -2.93 5.34 15.37
N SER A 84 -2.33 4.84 16.45
CA SER A 84 -2.19 5.55 17.72
C SER A 84 -1.02 5.00 18.54
N ARG A 85 -0.42 5.87 19.35
CA ARG A 85 0.58 5.46 20.38
C ARG A 85 -0.03 4.90 21.65
N ARG A 86 -1.36 4.97 21.82
CA ARG A 86 -2.04 4.45 23.02
C ARG A 86 -2.17 2.94 22.92
N ALA A 87 -1.76 2.23 23.96
CA ALA A 87 -1.76 0.75 24.00
C ALA A 87 -3.14 0.12 23.72
N VAL A 88 -4.24 0.80 24.07
CA VAL A 88 -5.60 0.33 23.79
C VAL A 88 -5.92 0.21 22.30
N TYR A 89 -5.13 0.82 21.42
CA TYR A 89 -5.25 0.73 19.96
C TYR A 89 -4.16 -0.12 19.31
N ALA A 90 -3.36 -0.86 20.08
CA ALA A 90 -2.20 -1.61 19.56
C ALA A 90 -2.53 -2.58 18.42
N GLY A 91 -3.76 -3.11 18.37
CA GLY A 91 -4.20 -4.01 17.30
C GLY A 91 -4.96 -3.31 16.17
N VAL A 92 -4.93 -1.97 16.10
CA VAL A 92 -5.53 -1.20 15.00
C VAL A 92 -4.42 -0.56 14.18
N VAL A 93 -4.39 -0.88 12.88
CA VAL A 93 -3.37 -0.38 11.96
C VAL A 93 -3.99 0.27 10.73
N GLU A 94 -3.25 1.17 10.10
CA GLU A 94 -3.59 1.75 8.80
C GLU A 94 -2.73 1.11 7.71
N ALA A 95 -3.37 0.65 6.64
CA ALA A 95 -2.71 0.06 5.48
C ALA A 95 -2.43 1.14 4.42
N SER A 96 -1.18 1.18 3.97
CA SER A 96 -0.76 1.90 2.77
C SER A 96 -0.40 0.89 1.69
N LEU A 97 -1.00 1.01 0.50
CA LEU A 97 -0.78 0.10 -0.63
C LEU A 97 -0.57 0.88 -1.92
N TYR A 98 0.51 0.59 -2.61
CA TYR A 98 0.87 1.22 -3.88
C TYR A 98 1.26 0.17 -4.92
N VAL A 99 0.81 0.36 -6.16
CA VAL A 99 1.15 -0.49 -7.30
C VAL A 99 1.66 0.40 -8.42
N GLY A 100 2.86 0.09 -8.90
CA GLY A 100 3.49 0.78 -10.02
C GLY A 100 2.61 0.75 -11.27
N ALA A 101 2.65 1.81 -12.07
CA ALA A 101 1.75 2.01 -13.21
C ALA A 101 1.77 0.81 -14.19
N ALA A 102 2.96 0.28 -14.48
CA ALA A 102 3.14 -0.86 -15.39
C ALA A 102 2.62 -2.20 -14.83
N ALA A 103 2.37 -2.28 -13.51
CA ALA A 103 1.92 -3.51 -12.84
C ALA A 103 0.42 -3.51 -12.51
N ARG A 104 -0.30 -2.43 -12.82
CA ARG A 104 -1.75 -2.33 -12.60
C ARG A 104 -2.50 -3.35 -13.44
N GLY A 105 -3.63 -3.84 -12.94
CA GLY A 105 -4.44 -4.85 -13.63
C GLY A 105 -3.87 -6.27 -13.61
N ARG A 106 -2.67 -6.49 -13.05
CA ARG A 106 -2.00 -7.81 -12.97
C ARG A 106 -2.28 -8.57 -11.67
N GLY A 107 -3.22 -8.13 -10.85
CA GLY A 107 -3.53 -8.77 -9.57
C GLY A 107 -2.58 -8.43 -8.42
N VAL A 108 -1.53 -7.61 -8.65
CA VAL A 108 -0.50 -7.26 -7.66
C VAL A 108 -1.10 -6.66 -6.39
N GLY A 109 -2.01 -5.70 -6.53
CA GLY A 109 -2.65 -5.06 -5.37
C GLY A 109 -3.45 -6.04 -4.53
N ARG A 110 -4.15 -7.00 -5.16
CA ARG A 110 -4.89 -8.04 -4.44
C ARG A 110 -3.96 -8.96 -3.67
N ALA A 111 -2.90 -9.45 -4.30
CA ALA A 111 -1.93 -10.32 -3.66
C ALA A 111 -1.25 -9.64 -2.44
N LEU A 112 -0.87 -8.36 -2.57
CA LEU A 112 -0.31 -7.58 -1.47
C LEU A 112 -1.30 -7.39 -0.32
N MET A 113 -2.56 -7.06 -0.63
CA MET A 113 -3.60 -6.89 0.40
C MET A 113 -3.87 -8.19 1.14
N ASP A 114 -3.98 -9.32 0.43
CA ASP A 114 -4.20 -10.62 1.03
C ASP A 114 -3.02 -11.02 1.95
N ALA A 115 -1.76 -10.74 1.56
CA ALA A 115 -0.59 -10.98 2.38
C ALA A 115 -0.59 -10.13 3.67
N LEU A 116 -0.93 -8.85 3.56
CA LEU A 116 -1.04 -7.97 4.73
C LEU A 116 -2.11 -8.48 5.70
N LEU A 117 -3.31 -8.81 5.20
CA LEU A 117 -4.42 -9.27 6.03
C LEU A 117 -4.09 -10.57 6.75
N ALA A 118 -3.47 -11.54 6.05
CA ALA A 118 -3.03 -12.80 6.66
C ALA A 118 -1.96 -12.58 7.73
N SER A 119 -0.99 -11.70 7.47
CA SER A 119 0.05 -11.34 8.45
C SER A 119 -0.53 -10.62 9.66
N ALA A 120 -1.47 -9.71 9.46
CA ALA A 120 -2.12 -8.95 10.51
C ALA A 120 -2.96 -9.87 11.44
N GLU A 121 -3.73 -10.79 10.85
CA GLU A 121 -4.50 -11.79 11.60
C GLU A 121 -3.60 -12.71 12.41
N ALA A 122 -2.53 -13.24 11.80
CA ALA A 122 -1.54 -14.07 12.50
C ALA A 122 -0.80 -13.32 13.60
N GLY A 123 -0.59 -12.01 13.44
CA GLY A 123 0.03 -11.13 14.43
C GLY A 123 -0.90 -10.66 15.54
N GLY A 124 -2.18 -11.08 15.54
CA GLY A 124 -3.16 -10.73 16.57
C GLY A 124 -3.68 -9.29 16.46
N LEU A 125 -3.53 -8.65 15.30
CA LEU A 125 -4.22 -7.39 15.03
C LEU A 125 -5.71 -7.67 14.83
N TRP A 126 -6.58 -6.72 15.18
CA TRP A 126 -8.03 -6.92 15.09
C TRP A 126 -8.75 -5.98 14.13
N THR A 127 -8.09 -4.91 13.68
CA THR A 127 -8.66 -4.00 12.68
C THR A 127 -7.58 -3.43 11.78
N VAL A 128 -7.80 -3.52 10.48
CA VAL A 128 -7.04 -2.82 9.45
C VAL A 128 -7.93 -1.73 8.87
N GLN A 129 -7.49 -0.48 8.92
CA GLN A 129 -8.14 0.64 8.25
C GLN A 129 -7.32 1.14 7.06
N SER A 130 -7.95 1.92 6.19
CA SER A 130 -7.29 2.64 5.10
C SER A 130 -8.06 3.90 4.79
N THR A 131 -7.36 4.95 4.34
CA THR A 131 -7.96 6.18 3.83
C THR A 131 -7.67 6.32 2.34
N VAL A 132 -8.72 6.52 1.54
CA VAL A 132 -8.64 6.52 0.08
C VAL A 132 -9.37 7.75 -0.46
N PHE A 133 -8.78 8.43 -1.45
CA PHE A 133 -9.49 9.50 -2.16
C PHE A 133 -10.71 8.95 -2.88
N PRO A 134 -11.87 9.65 -2.85
CA PRO A 134 -13.10 9.19 -3.49
C PRO A 134 -12.94 8.91 -5.00
N GLU A 135 -12.02 9.62 -5.65
CA GLU A 135 -11.73 9.49 -7.08
C GLU A 135 -10.85 8.29 -7.42
N ASN A 136 -10.22 7.66 -6.41
CA ASN A 136 -9.40 6.46 -6.62
C ASN A 136 -10.27 5.19 -6.66
N ALA A 137 -11.08 5.07 -7.72
CA ALA A 137 -12.02 3.97 -7.89
C ALA A 137 -11.35 2.59 -7.85
N GLY A 138 -10.10 2.48 -8.36
CA GLY A 138 -9.35 1.23 -8.34
C GLY A 138 -9.00 0.77 -6.93
N SER A 139 -8.57 1.70 -6.07
CA SER A 139 -8.29 1.40 -4.67
C SER A 139 -9.56 1.06 -3.90
N LEU A 140 -10.65 1.81 -4.11
CA LEU A 140 -11.94 1.51 -3.47
C LEU A 140 -12.45 0.12 -3.84
N ALA A 141 -12.38 -0.26 -5.13
CA ALA A 141 -12.77 -1.60 -5.59
C ALA A 141 -11.90 -2.71 -5.00
N LEU A 142 -10.58 -2.48 -4.91
CA LEU A 142 -9.64 -3.41 -4.28
C LEU A 142 -10.01 -3.66 -2.81
N HIS A 143 -10.23 -2.60 -2.04
CA HIS A 143 -10.59 -2.70 -0.62
C HIS A 143 -11.95 -3.40 -0.43
N ALA A 144 -12.96 -3.05 -1.25
CA ALA A 144 -14.26 -3.71 -1.20
C ALA A 144 -14.14 -5.21 -1.48
N ALA A 145 -13.38 -5.61 -2.51
CA ALA A 145 -13.11 -7.02 -2.83
C ALA A 145 -12.31 -7.74 -1.74
N ALA A 146 -11.51 -7.01 -0.95
CA ALA A 146 -10.79 -7.54 0.20
C ALA A 146 -11.63 -7.54 1.50
N GLY A 147 -12.92 -7.21 1.44
CA GLY A 147 -13.84 -7.27 2.58
C GLY A 147 -13.81 -6.04 3.50
N PHE A 148 -13.25 -4.92 3.06
CA PHE A 148 -13.37 -3.66 3.79
C PHE A 148 -14.77 -3.08 3.62
N ARG A 149 -15.31 -2.52 4.70
CA ARG A 149 -16.53 -1.71 4.68
C ARG A 149 -16.21 -0.22 4.70
N VAL A 150 -17.07 0.60 4.16
CA VAL A 150 -17.00 2.05 4.29
C VAL A 150 -17.46 2.44 5.69
N VAL A 151 -16.60 3.15 6.42
CA VAL A 151 -16.95 3.76 7.71
C VAL A 151 -17.62 5.11 7.49
N GLY A 152 -17.09 5.90 6.55
CA GLY A 152 -17.63 7.20 6.21
C GLY A 152 -16.71 8.02 5.30
N ARG A 153 -17.21 9.15 4.85
CA ARG A 153 -16.46 10.17 4.09
C ARG A 153 -16.12 11.33 5.02
N ARG A 154 -14.85 11.71 5.01
CA ARG A 154 -14.32 12.87 5.75
C ARG A 154 -14.13 14.00 4.76
N GLU A 155 -15.04 14.95 4.78
CA GLU A 155 -15.03 16.07 3.85
C GLU A 155 -13.96 17.10 4.24
N ARG A 156 -13.27 17.63 3.23
CA ARG A 156 -12.26 18.69 3.37
C ARG A 156 -11.23 18.39 4.46
N ILE A 157 -10.77 17.14 4.54
CA ILE A 157 -9.88 16.69 5.61
C ILE A 157 -8.49 17.32 5.54
N ALA A 158 -8.01 17.59 4.31
CA ALA A 158 -6.74 18.25 4.08
C ALA A 158 -6.72 18.96 2.73
N ARG A 159 -5.77 19.90 2.57
CA ARG A 159 -5.55 20.66 1.36
C ARG A 159 -4.33 20.12 0.63
N MET A 160 -4.47 19.85 -0.68
CA MET A 160 -3.33 19.42 -1.49
C MET A 160 -2.27 20.53 -1.55
N THR A 161 -1.02 20.16 -1.37
CA THR A 161 0.11 21.09 -1.42
C THR A 161 0.91 20.98 -2.72
N HIS A 162 0.63 19.99 -3.57
CA HIS A 162 1.41 19.67 -4.76
C HIS A 162 0.52 19.14 -5.89
N GLY A 163 1.14 18.97 -7.08
CA GLY A 163 0.51 18.36 -8.25
C GLY A 163 -0.61 19.22 -8.86
N PRO A 164 -1.40 18.61 -9.77
CA PRO A 164 -2.43 19.35 -10.52
C PRO A 164 -3.58 19.88 -9.66
N LEU A 165 -3.73 19.35 -8.44
CA LEU A 165 -4.78 19.73 -7.48
C LEU A 165 -4.24 20.59 -6.33
N ALA A 166 -3.04 21.15 -6.46
CA ALA A 166 -2.46 22.03 -5.44
C ALA A 166 -3.41 23.19 -5.09
N GLY A 167 -3.65 23.38 -3.79
CA GLY A 167 -4.59 24.38 -3.29
C GLY A 167 -6.02 23.89 -3.10
N GLU A 168 -6.41 22.73 -3.60
CA GLU A 168 -7.74 22.20 -3.45
C GLU A 168 -7.93 21.42 -2.14
N TRP A 169 -9.09 21.58 -1.52
CA TRP A 169 -9.51 20.75 -0.40
C TRP A 169 -9.93 19.37 -0.90
N ARG A 170 -9.47 18.33 -0.22
CA ARG A 170 -9.79 16.95 -0.59
C ARG A 170 -10.53 16.21 0.52
N ASP A 171 -11.42 15.35 0.09
CA ASP A 171 -12.10 14.41 0.94
C ASP A 171 -11.35 13.09 0.94
N VAL A 172 -11.59 12.27 1.95
CA VAL A 172 -11.18 10.86 1.98
C VAL A 172 -12.34 9.97 2.42
N VAL A 173 -12.36 8.76 1.90
CA VAL A 173 -13.22 7.67 2.37
C VAL A 173 -12.42 6.86 3.38
N LEU A 174 -12.92 6.76 4.61
CA LEU A 174 -12.37 5.88 5.63
C LEU A 174 -12.98 4.49 5.45
N LEU A 175 -12.12 3.52 5.30
CA LEU A 175 -12.45 2.10 5.15
C LEU A 175 -11.89 1.32 6.33
N GLU A 176 -12.55 0.24 6.74
CA GLU A 176 -12.01 -0.68 7.72
C GLU A 176 -12.40 -2.12 7.44
N ARG A 177 -11.53 -3.04 7.86
CA ARG A 177 -11.80 -4.47 7.94
C ARG A 177 -11.46 -4.97 9.33
N ARG A 178 -12.38 -5.70 9.97
CA ARG A 178 -12.12 -6.49 11.17
C ARG A 178 -11.56 -7.85 10.78
N LEU A 179 -10.56 -8.28 11.49
CA LEU A 179 -9.92 -9.58 11.35
C LEU A 179 -10.53 -10.59 12.30
#